data_d64dc39fae478beab12fa5e47821ffc1
#
_entry.id   d64dc39fae478beab12fa5e47821ffc1
#
_cell.length_a   1.000
_cell.length_b   1.000
_cell.length_c   1.000
_cell.angle_alpha   90.00
_cell.angle_beta   90.00
_cell.angle_gamma   90.00
#
_symmetry.space_group_name_H-M   'P 1'
#
loop_
_entity.id
_entity.type
_entity.pdbx_description
1 polymer ?
#
loop_
_entity_poly.entity_id
_entity_poly.type
_entity_poly.pdbx_seq_one_letter_code
_entity_poly.pdbx_strand_id
1 'polypeptide(L)'
;MRHPSRWLGVVAIVTLALAEALTGRVGAEVPPVLRVSAIPDENPNELLRIYTPFAEYLAKELGMKVQFTPVVDYAATVEGLAARKLDLVWYGGFTSVQAVRRTNGTAKRLVLRQEDAEFKSVFVARPGSSIKSLEDLKGKTFAFGSVSSTSGHLMPRSFLLQAKVTPEKDMKQVAFSGAHDATALWVESGKVEAGALNFLVWDKLVQTRKVDLAKVNVLYTTPSYVDYVWTARGDLDKGIQDKLVAAFLRLDYDNREHKRLLDLHRTRKYIRANDADWKGIEDAAIAAGLIK
;
A
#
# COMPACT_ATOMS: atom_id res chain seq x y z
N MET A 1 -27.27 -21.69 -76.29
CA MET A 1 -28.49 -21.45 -75.53
C MET A 1 -28.41 -22.16 -74.21
N ARG A 2 -28.33 -21.49 -73.13
CA ARG A 2 -28.60 -21.77 -71.72
C ARG A 2 -27.64 -20.98 -70.83
N HIS A 3 -28.20 -19.98 -70.16
CA HIS A 3 -27.55 -19.25 -69.07
C HIS A 3 -27.31 -20.17 -67.86
N PRO A 4 -26.24 -19.95 -67.12
CA PRO A 4 -26.23 -20.28 -65.70
C PRO A 4 -26.20 -19.01 -64.84
N SER A 5 -27.24 -18.91 -64.15
CA SER A 5 -27.55 -18.55 -62.76
C SER A 5 -26.50 -17.81 -61.91
N ARG A 6 -26.95 -16.64 -61.52
CA ARG A 6 -26.55 -15.79 -60.40
C ARG A 6 -26.78 -16.49 -59.08
N TRP A 7 -25.75 -17.00 -58.39
CA TRP A 7 -25.76 -17.39 -56.97
C TRP A 7 -24.33 -17.32 -56.36
N LEU A 8 -23.80 -16.13 -56.17
CA LEU A 8 -22.59 -15.89 -55.38
C LEU A 8 -22.60 -14.44 -54.85
N GLY A 9 -23.42 -14.18 -53.88
CA GLY A 9 -23.51 -12.80 -53.34
C GLY A 9 -24.12 -12.61 -51.97
N VAL A 10 -24.36 -13.71 -51.19
CA VAL A 10 -25.08 -13.56 -49.90
C VAL A 10 -24.34 -14.14 -48.71
N VAL A 11 -23.17 -14.78 -48.85
CA VAL A 11 -22.45 -15.40 -47.75
C VAL A 11 -21.38 -14.52 -47.08
N ALA A 12 -21.04 -13.36 -47.68
CA ALA A 12 -19.94 -12.52 -47.16
C ALA A 12 -20.34 -11.44 -46.12
N ILE A 13 -21.62 -11.25 -45.82
CA ILE A 13 -22.08 -10.15 -44.93
C ILE A 13 -22.43 -10.62 -43.50
N VAL A 14 -22.59 -11.92 -43.27
CA VAL A 14 -22.99 -12.43 -41.94
C VAL A 14 -21.80 -12.70 -40.98
N THR A 15 -20.59 -12.79 -41.50
CA THR A 15 -19.38 -13.07 -40.69
C THR A 15 -18.71 -11.84 -40.09
N LEU A 16 -19.06 -10.63 -40.50
CA LEU A 16 -18.46 -9.41 -39.94
C LEU A 16 -19.22 -8.85 -38.73
N ALA A 17 -20.48 -9.25 -38.53
CA ALA A 17 -21.31 -8.76 -37.42
C ALA A 17 -21.13 -9.55 -36.10
N LEU A 18 -20.44 -10.70 -36.10
CA LEU A 18 -20.17 -11.48 -34.88
C LEU A 18 -18.81 -11.20 -34.23
N ALA A 19 -17.92 -10.44 -34.87
CA ALA A 19 -16.59 -10.14 -34.33
C ALA A 19 -16.58 -8.89 -33.39
N GLU A 20 -17.60 -8.04 -33.45
CA GLU A 20 -17.69 -6.85 -32.57
C GLU A 20 -18.35 -7.11 -31.22
N ALA A 21 -18.92 -8.29 -30.97
CA ALA A 21 -19.62 -8.62 -29.73
C ALA A 21 -18.70 -9.16 -28.61
N LEU A 22 -17.39 -9.29 -28.83
CA LEU A 22 -16.43 -9.86 -27.89
C LEU A 22 -15.43 -8.87 -27.28
N THR A 23 -15.50 -7.60 -27.62
CA THR A 23 -14.89 -6.55 -26.79
C THR A 23 -15.87 -6.21 -25.66
N GLY A 24 -16.05 -7.13 -24.73
CA GLY A 24 -16.82 -6.88 -23.54
C GLY A 24 -16.19 -5.66 -22.82
N ARG A 25 -16.84 -4.49 -22.97
CA ARG A 25 -16.64 -3.41 -22.00
C ARG A 25 -16.89 -4.06 -20.65
N VAL A 26 -15.84 -4.23 -19.86
CA VAL A 26 -16.00 -4.61 -18.45
C VAL A 26 -16.82 -3.48 -17.85
N GLY A 27 -18.14 -3.69 -17.76
CA GLY A 27 -19.06 -2.73 -17.17
C GLY A 27 -18.67 -2.50 -15.71
N ALA A 28 -19.00 -1.33 -15.20
CA ALA A 28 -18.85 -1.02 -13.78
C ALA A 28 -19.57 -2.10 -12.96
N GLU A 29 -18.86 -2.70 -11.99
CA GLU A 29 -19.36 -3.83 -11.22
C GLU A 29 -19.77 -3.40 -9.82
N VAL A 30 -21.00 -3.74 -9.44
CA VAL A 30 -21.48 -3.68 -8.05
C VAL A 30 -21.32 -5.07 -7.44
N PRO A 31 -20.30 -5.32 -6.61
CA PRO A 31 -20.11 -6.62 -6.00
C PRO A 31 -21.19 -6.88 -4.92
N PRO A 32 -21.65 -8.14 -4.72
CA PRO A 32 -22.60 -8.46 -3.64
C PRO A 32 -21.98 -8.26 -2.25
N VAL A 33 -20.68 -8.31 -2.14
CA VAL A 33 -19.88 -8.04 -0.94
C VAL A 33 -18.66 -7.23 -1.35
N LEU A 34 -18.45 -6.06 -0.75
CA LEU A 34 -17.22 -5.29 -0.93
C LEU A 34 -16.10 -5.93 -0.11
N ARG A 35 -15.08 -6.44 -0.79
CA ARG A 35 -13.92 -7.12 -0.17
C ARG A 35 -12.82 -6.10 0.07
N VAL A 36 -12.60 -5.79 1.32
CA VAL A 36 -11.60 -4.82 1.78
C VAL A 36 -10.38 -5.54 2.32
N SER A 37 -9.20 -5.04 2.06
CA SER A 37 -7.94 -5.55 2.58
C SER A 37 -6.98 -4.44 2.95
N ALA A 38 -5.86 -4.81 3.54
CA ALA A 38 -4.74 -3.94 3.84
C ALA A 38 -3.43 -4.71 3.66
N ILE A 39 -2.35 -4.00 3.32
CA ILE A 39 -1.00 -4.59 3.39
C ILE A 39 -0.73 -5.04 4.83
N PRO A 40 -0.11 -6.22 5.06
CA PRO A 40 0.18 -6.71 6.40
C PRO A 40 1.45 -6.04 6.95
N ASP A 41 1.35 -4.74 7.25
CA ASP A 41 2.44 -3.89 7.71
C ASP A 41 2.69 -3.98 9.23
N GLU A 42 1.77 -4.61 9.96
CA GLU A 42 1.87 -4.96 11.37
C GLU A 42 1.39 -6.42 11.57
N ASN A 43 1.47 -6.94 12.80
CA ASN A 43 1.03 -8.31 13.10
C ASN A 43 -0.48 -8.54 12.83
N PRO A 44 -0.90 -9.78 12.53
CA PRO A 44 -2.28 -10.06 12.09
C PRO A 44 -3.38 -9.64 13.07
N ASN A 45 -3.16 -9.77 14.39
CA ASN A 45 -4.14 -9.37 15.40
C ASN A 45 -4.36 -7.86 15.37
N GLU A 46 -3.31 -7.10 15.15
CA GLU A 46 -3.38 -5.65 15.04
C GLU A 46 -4.16 -5.23 13.78
N LEU A 47 -3.92 -5.89 12.65
CA LEU A 47 -4.68 -5.62 11.43
C LEU A 47 -6.18 -5.88 11.62
N LEU A 48 -6.57 -6.99 12.23
CA LEU A 48 -7.97 -7.28 12.54
C LEU A 48 -8.56 -6.21 13.46
N ARG A 49 -7.82 -5.80 14.50
CA ARG A 49 -8.26 -4.75 15.44
C ARG A 49 -8.52 -3.41 14.75
N ILE A 50 -7.70 -3.07 13.75
CA ILE A 50 -7.82 -1.82 13.00
C ILE A 50 -8.94 -1.90 11.97
N TYR A 51 -8.91 -2.92 11.09
CA TYR A 51 -9.72 -2.90 9.87
C TYR A 51 -11.11 -3.51 10.01
N THR A 52 -11.38 -4.35 11.02
CA THR A 52 -12.74 -4.86 11.26
C THR A 52 -13.73 -3.73 11.56
N PRO A 53 -13.45 -2.78 12.48
CA PRO A 53 -14.35 -1.64 12.72
C PRO A 53 -14.52 -0.72 11.49
N PHE A 54 -13.49 -0.59 10.64
CA PHE A 54 -13.63 0.15 9.38
C PHE A 54 -14.55 -0.56 8.39
N ALA A 55 -14.47 -1.89 8.27
CA ALA A 55 -15.39 -2.64 7.42
C ALA A 55 -16.83 -2.51 7.89
N GLU A 56 -17.09 -2.55 9.20
CA GLU A 56 -18.41 -2.31 9.81
C GLU A 56 -18.93 -0.90 9.52
N TYR A 57 -18.08 0.12 9.69
CA TYR A 57 -18.40 1.50 9.34
C TYR A 57 -18.77 1.65 7.87
N LEU A 58 -17.92 1.15 6.97
CA LEU A 58 -18.17 1.21 5.53
C LEU A 58 -19.44 0.44 5.13
N ALA A 59 -19.76 -0.69 5.77
CA ALA A 59 -21.00 -1.42 5.52
C ALA A 59 -22.23 -0.55 5.82
N LYS A 60 -22.21 0.19 6.94
CA LYS A 60 -23.28 1.12 7.32
C LYS A 60 -23.41 2.28 6.32
N GLU A 61 -22.28 2.91 5.96
CA GLU A 61 -22.26 4.08 5.06
C GLU A 61 -22.67 3.74 3.62
N LEU A 62 -22.29 2.54 3.14
CA LEU A 62 -22.58 2.10 1.78
C LEU A 62 -23.95 1.41 1.65
N GLY A 63 -24.54 0.94 2.75
CA GLY A 63 -25.77 0.13 2.73
C GLY A 63 -25.57 -1.23 2.07
N MET A 64 -24.35 -1.81 2.16
CA MET A 64 -24.03 -3.10 1.57
C MET A 64 -23.09 -3.91 2.47
N LYS A 65 -22.97 -5.22 2.23
CA LYS A 65 -22.03 -6.05 2.99
C LYS A 65 -20.59 -5.67 2.65
N VAL A 66 -19.78 -5.41 3.66
CA VAL A 66 -18.34 -5.16 3.56
C VAL A 66 -17.60 -6.20 4.41
N GLN A 67 -16.54 -6.76 3.88
CA GLN A 67 -15.76 -7.80 4.57
C GLN A 67 -14.28 -7.47 4.49
N PHE A 68 -13.61 -7.39 5.66
CA PHE A 68 -12.15 -7.34 5.70
C PHE A 68 -11.58 -8.73 5.47
N THR A 69 -10.64 -8.84 4.53
CA THR A 69 -9.96 -10.08 4.15
C THR A 69 -8.47 -9.90 4.37
N PRO A 70 -7.87 -10.47 5.41
CA PRO A 70 -6.43 -10.42 5.61
C PRO A 70 -5.69 -11.22 4.54
N VAL A 71 -4.47 -10.83 4.25
CA VAL A 71 -3.57 -11.48 3.29
C VAL A 71 -2.23 -11.81 3.93
N VAL A 72 -1.45 -12.66 3.29
CA VAL A 72 -0.19 -13.18 3.86
C VAL A 72 0.99 -12.24 3.66
N ASP A 73 0.99 -11.43 2.59
CA ASP A 73 2.06 -10.47 2.28
C ASP A 73 1.55 -9.30 1.41
N TYR A 74 2.44 -8.34 1.17
CA TYR A 74 2.14 -7.15 0.36
C TYR A 74 1.79 -7.50 -1.10
N ALA A 75 2.49 -8.45 -1.71
CA ALA A 75 2.26 -8.84 -3.11
C ALA A 75 0.88 -9.47 -3.29
N ALA A 76 0.41 -10.23 -2.30
CA ALA A 76 -0.92 -10.82 -2.32
C ALA A 76 -2.04 -9.76 -2.39
N THR A 77 -1.84 -8.56 -1.83
CA THR A 77 -2.82 -7.46 -1.99
C THR A 77 -2.85 -6.94 -3.42
N VAL A 78 -1.70 -6.79 -4.06
CA VAL A 78 -1.57 -6.31 -5.44
C VAL A 78 -2.23 -7.28 -6.41
N GLU A 79 -1.89 -8.57 -6.30
CA GLU A 79 -2.48 -9.62 -7.13
C GLU A 79 -3.98 -9.81 -6.83
N GLY A 80 -4.40 -9.68 -5.56
CA GLY A 80 -5.80 -9.75 -5.16
C GLY A 80 -6.65 -8.65 -5.79
N LEU A 81 -6.14 -7.40 -5.85
CA LEU A 81 -6.83 -6.29 -6.52
C LEU A 81 -6.87 -6.51 -8.04
N ALA A 82 -5.74 -6.88 -8.65
CA ALA A 82 -5.64 -7.10 -10.09
C ALA A 82 -6.51 -8.27 -10.56
N ALA A 83 -6.61 -9.34 -9.77
CA ALA A 83 -7.45 -10.51 -10.04
C ALA A 83 -8.92 -10.34 -9.60
N ARG A 84 -9.34 -9.14 -9.21
CA ARG A 84 -10.71 -8.82 -8.73
C ARG A 84 -11.15 -9.68 -7.52
N LYS A 85 -10.20 -10.16 -6.73
CA LYS A 85 -10.45 -10.85 -5.45
C LYS A 85 -10.58 -9.88 -4.28
N LEU A 86 -10.09 -8.66 -4.47
CA LEU A 86 -10.19 -7.53 -3.54
C LEU A 86 -10.77 -6.32 -4.30
N ASP A 87 -11.55 -5.50 -3.63
CA ASP A 87 -12.26 -4.37 -4.23
C ASP A 87 -11.68 -3.02 -3.76
N LEU A 88 -11.24 -2.95 -2.51
CA LEU A 88 -10.64 -1.78 -1.87
C LEU A 88 -9.49 -2.21 -0.98
N VAL A 89 -8.32 -1.60 -1.12
CA VAL A 89 -7.14 -1.98 -0.35
C VAL A 89 -6.43 -0.76 0.21
N TRP A 90 -6.02 -0.86 1.47
CA TRP A 90 -5.10 0.08 2.10
C TRP A 90 -3.66 -0.29 1.74
N TYR A 91 -3.03 0.55 0.93
CA TYR A 91 -1.67 0.35 0.44
C TYR A 91 -0.70 1.37 1.03
N GLY A 92 0.57 1.01 1.16
CA GLY A 92 1.65 1.99 1.15
C GLY A 92 1.88 2.54 -0.27
N GLY A 93 2.53 3.69 -0.39
CA GLY A 93 2.70 4.40 -1.67
C GLY A 93 3.34 3.54 -2.75
N PHE A 94 4.42 2.81 -2.43
CA PHE A 94 5.09 1.93 -3.40
C PHE A 94 4.21 0.75 -3.81
N THR A 95 3.54 0.11 -2.84
CA THR A 95 2.60 -0.98 -3.15
C THR A 95 1.43 -0.47 -3.99
N SER A 96 0.95 0.76 -3.75
CA SER A 96 -0.06 1.43 -4.59
C SER A 96 0.44 1.66 -6.02
N VAL A 97 1.69 2.11 -6.19
CA VAL A 97 2.32 2.23 -7.54
C VAL A 97 2.34 0.86 -8.23
N GLN A 98 2.76 -0.19 -7.52
CA GLN A 98 2.76 -1.56 -8.07
C GLN A 98 1.34 -2.01 -8.47
N ALA A 99 0.31 -1.73 -7.65
CA ALA A 99 -1.08 -2.08 -7.94
C ALA A 99 -1.61 -1.32 -9.17
N VAL A 100 -1.34 -0.02 -9.29
CA VAL A 100 -1.73 0.78 -10.47
C VAL A 100 -1.06 0.25 -11.74
N ARG A 101 0.23 -0.05 -11.70
CA ARG A 101 0.96 -0.63 -12.84
C ARG A 101 0.43 -2.02 -13.20
N ARG A 102 0.21 -2.89 -12.21
CA ARG A 102 -0.29 -4.27 -12.38
C ARG A 102 -1.70 -4.31 -12.98
N THR A 103 -2.49 -3.27 -12.77
CA THR A 103 -3.83 -3.09 -13.32
C THR A 103 -3.85 -2.20 -14.59
N ASN A 104 -2.71 -1.98 -15.24
CA ASN A 104 -2.57 -1.13 -16.43
C ASN A 104 -3.15 0.28 -16.23
N GLY A 105 -2.94 0.89 -15.06
CA GLY A 105 -3.40 2.24 -14.75
C GLY A 105 -4.88 2.36 -14.38
N THR A 106 -5.61 1.26 -14.27
CA THR A 106 -7.05 1.32 -13.99
C THR A 106 -7.39 1.48 -12.51
N ALA A 107 -6.60 0.94 -11.59
CA ALA A 107 -6.81 1.12 -10.15
C ALA A 107 -6.84 2.61 -9.76
N LYS A 108 -7.71 2.97 -8.80
CA LYS A 108 -8.00 4.36 -8.41
C LYS A 108 -7.62 4.60 -6.97
N ARG A 109 -6.69 5.52 -6.73
CA ARG A 109 -6.42 6.07 -5.40
C ARG A 109 -7.58 6.99 -5.00
N LEU A 110 -8.16 6.76 -3.83
CA LEU A 110 -9.36 7.46 -3.41
C LEU A 110 -9.08 8.52 -2.35
N VAL A 111 -8.57 8.10 -1.22
CA VAL A 111 -8.30 8.95 -0.06
C VAL A 111 -7.06 8.47 0.70
N LEU A 112 -6.41 9.40 1.40
CA LEU A 112 -5.28 9.13 2.29
C LEU A 112 -5.52 9.84 3.63
N ARG A 113 -4.82 9.42 4.67
CA ARG A 113 -4.78 10.17 5.93
C ARG A 113 -4.04 11.49 5.69
N GLN A 114 -4.37 12.51 6.43
CA GLN A 114 -3.67 13.80 6.32
C GLN A 114 -2.15 13.64 6.53
N GLU A 115 -1.76 12.79 7.46
CA GLU A 115 -0.37 12.49 7.82
C GLU A 115 0.40 11.80 6.68
N ASP A 116 -0.29 11.12 5.77
CA ASP A 116 0.34 10.43 4.63
C ASP A 116 0.83 11.38 3.53
N ALA A 117 0.37 12.63 3.51
CA ALA A 117 0.88 13.65 2.59
C ALA A 117 2.32 14.09 2.95
N GLU A 118 2.73 13.93 4.21
CA GLU A 118 4.06 14.29 4.73
C GLU A 118 4.64 13.15 5.59
N PHE A 119 4.60 11.95 5.06
CA PHE A 119 5.01 10.74 5.75
C PHE A 119 6.53 10.63 5.88
N LYS A 120 7.02 9.80 6.83
CA LYS A 120 8.45 9.64 7.10
C LYS A 120 8.81 8.18 7.38
N SER A 121 10.07 7.84 7.13
CA SER A 121 10.69 6.65 7.69
C SER A 121 11.55 7.03 8.89
N VAL A 122 11.68 6.12 9.84
CA VAL A 122 12.70 6.16 10.86
C VAL A 122 13.68 5.01 10.66
N PHE A 123 14.95 5.33 10.73
CA PHE A 123 16.01 4.33 10.91
C PHE A 123 16.22 4.16 12.40
N VAL A 124 16.29 2.92 12.85
CA VAL A 124 16.50 2.57 14.25
C VAL A 124 17.76 1.74 14.38
N ALA A 125 18.46 1.93 15.49
CA ALA A 125 19.68 1.18 15.82
C ALA A 125 19.77 0.92 17.32
N ARG A 126 20.66 0.04 17.73
CA ARG A 126 20.91 -0.20 19.17
C ARG A 126 21.66 0.98 19.78
N PRO A 127 21.22 1.51 20.95
CA PRO A 127 21.95 2.52 21.69
C PRO A 127 23.37 2.05 22.02
N GLY A 128 24.31 3.00 22.01
CA GLY A 128 25.72 2.68 22.30
C GLY A 128 26.48 1.99 21.17
N SER A 129 25.82 1.66 20.04
CA SER A 129 26.52 1.17 18.87
C SER A 129 27.40 2.24 18.22
N SER A 130 28.33 1.82 17.36
CA SER A 130 29.18 2.73 16.55
C SER A 130 28.39 3.43 15.44
N ILE A 131 27.11 3.12 15.24
CA ILE A 131 26.25 3.67 14.19
C ILE A 131 25.72 5.03 14.65
N LYS A 132 26.15 6.12 13.99
CA LYS A 132 25.74 7.50 14.30
C LYS A 132 25.14 8.20 13.08
N SER A 133 25.35 7.66 11.88
CA SER A 133 24.88 8.18 10.60
C SER A 133 24.46 7.03 9.67
N LEU A 134 23.89 7.37 8.50
CA LEU A 134 23.55 6.34 7.49
C LEU A 134 24.81 5.70 6.89
N GLU A 135 25.91 6.44 6.80
CA GLU A 135 27.19 5.95 6.28
C GLU A 135 27.81 4.87 7.19
N ASP A 136 27.57 4.93 8.50
CA ASP A 136 28.07 3.97 9.48
C ASP A 136 27.37 2.59 9.37
N LEU A 137 26.31 2.49 8.54
CA LEU A 137 25.64 1.24 8.23
C LEU A 137 26.47 0.32 7.31
N LYS A 138 27.56 0.82 6.71
CA LYS A 138 28.52 -0.02 5.97
C LYS A 138 29.12 -1.09 6.88
N GLY A 139 29.13 -2.33 6.39
CA GLY A 139 29.60 -3.48 7.16
C GLY A 139 28.65 -3.97 8.25
N LYS A 140 27.46 -3.36 8.43
CA LYS A 140 26.47 -3.73 9.46
C LYS A 140 25.40 -4.67 8.92
N THR A 141 24.71 -5.34 9.83
CA THR A 141 23.49 -6.10 9.52
C THR A 141 22.29 -5.17 9.57
N PHE A 142 21.42 -5.22 8.56
CA PHE A 142 20.31 -4.30 8.40
C PHE A 142 19.02 -5.01 8.04
N ALA A 143 17.90 -4.58 8.61
CA ALA A 143 16.57 -5.04 8.24
C ALA A 143 15.74 -3.94 7.57
N PHE A 144 15.27 -4.22 6.37
CA PHE A 144 14.12 -3.57 5.79
C PHE A 144 12.81 -4.19 6.30
N GLY A 145 11.66 -3.53 6.06
CA GLY A 145 10.33 -4.09 6.25
C GLY A 145 9.99 -5.13 5.19
N SER A 146 8.86 -4.95 4.47
CA SER A 146 8.54 -5.76 3.29
C SER A 146 9.28 -5.24 2.05
N VAL A 147 9.55 -6.13 1.08
CA VAL A 147 10.16 -5.76 -0.23
C VAL A 147 9.33 -4.72 -0.99
N SER A 148 8.00 -4.69 -0.81
CA SER A 148 7.08 -3.74 -1.44
C SER A 148 6.70 -2.56 -0.53
N SER A 149 7.33 -2.42 0.65
CA SER A 149 7.06 -1.30 1.56
C SER A 149 7.69 -0.01 1.05
N THR A 150 6.97 1.12 1.18
CA THR A 150 7.50 2.46 0.94
C THR A 150 8.44 2.86 2.08
N SER A 151 7.87 3.00 3.28
CA SER A 151 8.57 3.52 4.46
C SER A 151 9.51 2.51 5.13
N GLY A 152 9.30 1.20 4.89
CA GLY A 152 10.19 0.15 5.39
C GLY A 152 11.24 -0.32 4.40
N HIS A 153 11.18 0.09 3.12
CA HIS A 153 12.16 -0.36 2.11
C HIS A 153 12.51 0.71 1.08
N LEU A 154 11.57 1.08 0.18
CA LEU A 154 11.90 1.94 -0.97
C LEU A 154 12.55 3.26 -0.55
N MET A 155 11.88 4.03 0.31
CA MET A 155 12.40 5.35 0.72
C MET A 155 13.66 5.24 1.57
N PRO A 156 13.75 4.34 2.59
CA PRO A 156 15.03 4.07 3.25
C PRO A 156 16.14 3.70 2.29
N ARG A 157 15.91 2.82 1.31
CA ARG A 157 16.89 2.48 0.27
C ARG A 157 17.33 3.71 -0.52
N SER A 158 16.39 4.54 -0.92
CA SER A 158 16.69 5.79 -1.67
C SER A 158 17.60 6.71 -0.86
N PHE A 159 17.33 6.90 0.43
CA PHE A 159 18.19 7.72 1.31
C PHE A 159 19.56 7.09 1.58
N LEU A 160 19.63 5.75 1.69
CA LEU A 160 20.91 5.04 1.77
C LEU A 160 21.76 5.26 0.52
N LEU A 161 21.15 5.15 -0.68
CA LEU A 161 21.85 5.39 -1.95
C LEU A 161 22.35 6.85 -2.06
N GLN A 162 21.56 7.83 -1.59
CA GLN A 162 21.98 9.24 -1.52
C GLN A 162 23.16 9.43 -0.55
N ALA A 163 23.20 8.69 0.56
CA ALA A 163 24.32 8.63 1.51
C ALA A 163 25.49 7.76 1.00
N LYS A 164 25.48 7.34 -0.27
CA LYS A 164 26.51 6.47 -0.89
C LYS A 164 26.69 5.14 -0.16
N VAL A 165 25.59 4.60 0.33
CA VAL A 165 25.49 3.25 0.91
C VAL A 165 24.60 2.40 0.01
N THR A 166 25.20 1.44 -0.68
CA THR A 166 24.48 0.46 -1.50
C THR A 166 24.21 -0.78 -0.63
N PRO A 167 22.96 -1.03 -0.19
CA PRO A 167 22.69 -2.04 0.84
C PRO A 167 23.32 -3.41 0.58
N GLU A 168 23.12 -3.98 -0.60
CA GLU A 168 23.59 -5.32 -0.95
C GLU A 168 25.10 -5.43 -1.13
N LYS A 169 25.77 -4.30 -1.36
CA LYS A 169 27.23 -4.23 -1.60
C LYS A 169 27.98 -3.85 -0.35
N ASP A 170 27.48 -2.84 0.37
CA ASP A 170 28.25 -2.16 1.42
C ASP A 170 27.88 -2.68 2.83
N MET A 171 26.72 -3.32 3.03
CA MET A 171 26.32 -3.89 4.30
C MET A 171 26.79 -5.35 4.43
N LYS A 172 27.03 -5.78 5.67
CA LYS A 172 27.37 -7.18 5.97
C LYS A 172 26.27 -8.15 5.58
N GLN A 173 25.01 -7.76 5.84
CA GLN A 173 23.82 -8.53 5.52
C GLN A 173 22.61 -7.62 5.46
N VAL A 174 21.77 -7.80 4.45
CA VAL A 174 20.45 -7.19 4.32
C VAL A 174 19.38 -8.27 4.45
N ALA A 175 18.37 -8.01 5.25
CA ALA A 175 17.22 -8.90 5.44
C ALA A 175 15.90 -8.12 5.35
N PHE A 176 14.81 -8.83 5.13
CA PHE A 176 13.46 -8.28 5.14
C PHE A 176 12.66 -8.91 6.29
N SER A 177 12.17 -8.08 7.20
CA SER A 177 11.41 -8.53 8.37
C SER A 177 9.95 -8.86 8.04
N GLY A 178 9.44 -8.31 6.94
CA GLY A 178 8.07 -8.46 6.46
C GLY A 178 7.10 -7.39 6.99
N ALA A 179 7.30 -6.89 8.22
CA ALA A 179 6.41 -5.93 8.87
C ALA A 179 7.20 -4.90 9.71
N HIS A 180 6.60 -3.75 10.01
CA HIS A 180 7.28 -2.65 10.71
C HIS A 180 7.57 -2.97 12.17
N ASP A 181 6.62 -3.57 12.89
CA ASP A 181 6.81 -4.01 14.28
C ASP A 181 7.91 -5.08 14.37
N ALA A 182 7.94 -6.03 13.44
CA ALA A 182 9.00 -7.03 13.37
C ALA A 182 10.38 -6.40 13.15
N THR A 183 10.50 -5.34 12.32
CA THR A 183 11.78 -4.63 12.13
C THR A 183 12.29 -4.07 13.45
N ALA A 184 11.46 -3.34 14.20
CA ALA A 184 11.83 -2.77 15.50
C ALA A 184 12.29 -3.85 16.49
N LEU A 185 11.54 -4.96 16.59
CA LEU A 185 11.86 -6.08 17.47
C LEU A 185 13.14 -6.83 17.07
N TRP A 186 13.45 -6.91 15.77
CA TRP A 186 14.71 -7.50 15.31
C TRP A 186 15.93 -6.68 15.72
N VAL A 187 15.82 -5.34 15.70
CA VAL A 187 16.89 -4.47 16.20
C VAL A 187 16.98 -4.55 17.72
N GLU A 188 15.87 -4.48 18.42
CA GLU A 188 15.81 -4.60 19.89
C GLU A 188 16.45 -5.89 20.40
N SER A 189 16.11 -7.03 19.79
CA SER A 189 16.66 -8.35 20.15
C SER A 189 18.12 -8.55 19.74
N GLY A 190 18.68 -7.66 18.89
CA GLY A 190 20.03 -7.80 18.35
C GLY A 190 20.16 -8.78 17.20
N LYS A 191 19.04 -9.23 16.60
CA LYS A 191 19.06 -10.05 15.37
C LYS A 191 19.70 -9.31 14.21
N VAL A 192 19.52 -7.98 14.15
CA VAL A 192 20.21 -7.05 13.26
C VAL A 192 20.68 -5.83 14.05
N GLU A 193 21.70 -5.12 13.53
CA GLU A 193 22.26 -3.94 14.20
C GLU A 193 21.43 -2.68 13.97
N ALA A 194 20.73 -2.58 12.82
CA ALA A 194 19.85 -1.46 12.48
C ALA A 194 18.70 -1.92 11.55
N GLY A 195 17.72 -1.04 11.38
CA GLY A 195 16.60 -1.29 10.48
C GLY A 195 15.84 -0.01 10.15
N ALA A 196 14.89 -0.08 9.22
CA ALA A 196 14.04 1.05 8.87
C ALA A 196 12.56 0.66 8.86
N LEU A 197 11.71 1.56 9.37
CA LEU A 197 10.28 1.33 9.50
C LEU A 197 9.48 2.63 9.42
N ASN A 198 8.17 2.49 9.37
CA ASN A 198 7.14 3.50 9.44
C ASN A 198 7.21 4.26 10.78
N PHE A 199 7.26 5.60 10.76
CA PHE A 199 7.36 6.41 11.95
C PHE A 199 6.13 6.33 12.86
N LEU A 200 4.91 6.21 12.30
CA LEU A 200 3.68 6.08 13.11
C LEU A 200 3.59 4.73 13.84
N VAL A 201 4.14 3.67 13.23
CA VAL A 201 4.26 2.37 13.91
C VAL A 201 5.32 2.45 15.00
N TRP A 202 6.45 3.10 14.73
CA TRP A 202 7.48 3.36 15.75
C TRP A 202 6.90 4.11 16.94
N ASP A 203 6.22 5.24 16.71
CA ASP A 203 5.62 6.05 17.78
C ASP A 203 4.61 5.24 18.61
N LYS A 204 3.78 4.43 17.95
CA LYS A 204 2.85 3.52 18.62
C LYS A 204 3.57 2.50 19.50
N LEU A 205 4.64 1.87 19.00
CA LEU A 205 5.42 0.89 19.77
C LEU A 205 6.03 1.51 21.03
N VAL A 206 6.53 2.74 20.91
CA VAL A 206 7.06 3.54 22.03
C VAL A 206 5.95 3.90 23.03
N GLN A 207 4.85 4.47 22.57
CA GLN A 207 3.71 4.89 23.41
C GLN A 207 3.08 3.71 24.15
N THR A 208 3.02 2.54 23.51
CA THR A 208 2.46 1.32 24.12
C THR A 208 3.50 0.47 24.85
N ARG A 209 4.72 0.96 24.99
CA ARG A 209 5.85 0.27 25.66
C ARG A 209 6.10 -1.15 25.11
N LYS A 210 5.92 -1.31 23.79
CA LYS A 210 6.19 -2.58 23.09
C LYS A 210 7.64 -2.69 22.60
N VAL A 211 8.43 -1.63 22.77
CA VAL A 211 9.88 -1.59 22.55
C VAL A 211 10.58 -0.95 23.75
N ASP A 212 11.77 -1.44 24.07
CA ASP A 212 12.63 -0.94 25.12
C ASP A 212 13.65 0.07 24.54
N LEU A 213 13.46 1.36 24.81
CA LEU A 213 14.34 2.42 24.33
C LEU A 213 15.79 2.32 24.83
N ALA A 214 16.05 1.50 25.86
CA ALA A 214 17.41 1.17 26.27
C ALA A 214 18.10 0.18 25.31
N LYS A 215 17.34 -0.47 24.42
CA LYS A 215 17.82 -1.48 23.46
C LYS A 215 17.68 -1.07 22.01
N VAL A 216 16.73 -0.17 21.68
CA VAL A 216 16.53 0.35 20.33
C VAL A 216 16.07 1.80 20.38
N ASN A 217 16.64 2.66 19.56
CA ASN A 217 16.20 4.05 19.43
C ASN A 217 16.33 4.55 17.99
N VAL A 218 15.80 5.74 17.72
CA VAL A 218 15.90 6.39 16.41
C VAL A 218 17.32 6.85 16.15
N LEU A 219 17.89 6.41 15.04
CA LEU A 219 19.15 6.86 14.46
C LEU A 219 18.94 8.08 13.55
N TYR A 220 17.95 8.00 12.66
CA TYR A 220 17.70 9.01 11.64
C TYR A 220 16.24 9.01 11.24
N THR A 221 15.67 10.20 11.04
CA THR A 221 14.32 10.41 10.48
C THR A 221 14.47 11.05 9.09
N THR A 222 13.81 10.48 8.09
CA THR A 222 13.89 10.98 6.72
C THR A 222 13.16 12.31 6.53
N PRO A 223 13.48 13.09 5.49
CA PRO A 223 12.56 14.06 4.92
C PRO A 223 11.20 13.43 4.59
N SER A 224 10.15 14.26 4.49
CA SER A 224 8.81 13.78 4.19
C SER A 224 8.62 13.39 2.73
N TYR A 225 7.66 12.49 2.51
CA TYR A 225 7.19 12.01 1.21
C TYR A 225 5.73 11.52 1.34
N VAL A 226 5.00 11.35 0.25
CA VAL A 226 3.66 10.76 0.28
C VAL A 226 3.73 9.24 0.50
N ASP A 227 2.83 8.68 1.32
CA ASP A 227 2.82 7.22 1.52
C ASP A 227 1.41 6.64 1.38
N TYR A 228 0.76 6.23 2.45
CA TYR A 228 -0.41 5.36 2.42
C TYR A 228 -1.63 5.95 1.71
N VAL A 229 -2.44 5.05 1.10
CA VAL A 229 -3.65 5.42 0.37
C VAL A 229 -4.64 4.27 0.26
N TRP A 230 -5.93 4.54 0.39
CA TRP A 230 -7.00 3.65 -0.01
C TRP A 230 -7.12 3.63 -1.54
N THR A 231 -6.97 2.45 -2.12
CA THR A 231 -7.02 2.24 -3.57
C THR A 231 -8.11 1.22 -3.92
N ALA A 232 -9.01 1.60 -4.81
CA ALA A 232 -10.06 0.73 -5.34
C ALA A 232 -9.65 0.11 -6.68
N ARG A 233 -10.20 -1.07 -7.01
CA ARG A 233 -10.10 -1.61 -8.37
C ARG A 233 -10.83 -0.70 -9.36
N GLY A 234 -10.30 -0.58 -10.58
CA GLY A 234 -10.74 0.44 -11.54
C GLY A 234 -12.13 0.23 -12.12
N ASP A 235 -12.61 -1.01 -12.13
CA ASP A 235 -13.93 -1.39 -12.63
C ASP A 235 -15.00 -1.51 -11.52
N LEU A 236 -14.67 -1.14 -10.28
CA LEU A 236 -15.67 -0.95 -9.24
C LEU A 236 -16.63 0.15 -9.65
N ASP A 237 -17.94 -0.06 -9.42
CA ASP A 237 -18.97 0.94 -9.73
C ASP A 237 -18.60 2.33 -9.21
N LYS A 238 -18.75 3.35 -10.08
CA LYS A 238 -18.36 4.71 -9.72
C LYS A 238 -19.16 5.28 -8.55
N GLY A 239 -20.44 4.92 -8.45
CA GLY A 239 -21.28 5.34 -7.32
C GLY A 239 -20.79 4.76 -5.99
N ILE A 240 -20.24 3.53 -6.01
CA ILE A 240 -19.59 2.92 -4.82
C ILE A 240 -18.29 3.66 -4.52
N GLN A 241 -17.44 3.94 -5.52
CA GLN A 241 -16.21 4.72 -5.31
C GLN A 241 -16.49 6.10 -4.71
N ASP A 242 -17.50 6.80 -5.24
CA ASP A 242 -17.89 8.13 -4.74
C ASP A 242 -18.42 8.07 -3.29
N LYS A 243 -19.23 7.04 -2.96
CA LYS A 243 -19.72 6.80 -1.59
C LYS A 243 -18.57 6.47 -0.63
N LEU A 244 -17.58 5.66 -1.06
CA LEU A 244 -16.38 5.36 -0.27
C LEU A 244 -15.62 6.64 0.07
N VAL A 245 -15.35 7.48 -0.94
CA VAL A 245 -14.69 8.77 -0.73
C VAL A 245 -15.50 9.63 0.25
N ALA A 246 -16.82 9.73 0.06
CA ALA A 246 -17.69 10.51 0.94
C ALA A 246 -17.69 9.96 2.38
N ALA A 247 -17.71 8.63 2.56
CA ALA A 247 -17.65 7.99 3.86
C ALA A 247 -16.35 8.34 4.61
N PHE A 248 -15.20 8.22 3.97
CA PHE A 248 -13.92 8.57 4.59
C PHE A 248 -13.82 10.07 4.92
N LEU A 249 -14.25 10.96 3.99
CA LEU A 249 -14.18 12.41 4.21
C LEU A 249 -15.18 12.92 5.25
N ARG A 250 -16.24 12.16 5.55
CA ARG A 250 -17.21 12.46 6.60
C ARG A 250 -16.68 12.17 8.01
N LEU A 251 -15.63 11.35 8.14
CA LEU A 251 -15.06 11.05 9.45
C LEU A 251 -14.57 12.35 10.11
N ASP A 252 -15.13 12.63 11.27
CA ASP A 252 -14.92 13.85 12.04
C ASP A 252 -14.37 13.50 13.43
N TYR A 253 -13.25 14.10 13.80
CA TYR A 253 -12.55 13.82 15.05
C TYR A 253 -13.32 14.29 16.30
N ASP A 254 -14.25 15.23 16.15
CA ASP A 254 -15.10 15.72 17.23
C ASP A 254 -16.32 14.80 17.49
N ASN A 255 -16.63 13.91 16.54
CA ASN A 255 -17.62 12.84 16.74
C ASN A 255 -16.98 11.64 17.44
N ARG A 256 -17.56 11.22 18.59
CA ARG A 256 -16.99 10.14 19.44
C ARG A 256 -16.83 8.79 18.70
N GLU A 257 -17.79 8.41 17.86
CA GLU A 257 -17.71 7.15 17.11
C GLU A 257 -16.64 7.23 16.01
N HIS A 258 -16.60 8.33 15.26
CA HIS A 258 -15.61 8.57 14.21
C HIS A 258 -14.20 8.70 14.78
N LYS A 259 -14.06 9.40 15.92
CA LYS A 259 -12.76 9.52 16.61
C LYS A 259 -12.14 8.17 16.89
N ARG A 260 -12.94 7.18 17.35
CA ARG A 260 -12.45 5.82 17.60
C ARG A 260 -11.82 5.19 16.34
N LEU A 261 -12.45 5.35 15.18
CA LEU A 261 -11.93 4.87 13.90
C LEU A 261 -10.67 5.64 13.50
N LEU A 262 -10.68 6.95 13.61
CA LEU A 262 -9.57 7.82 13.29
C LEU A 262 -8.34 7.52 14.16
N ASP A 263 -8.54 7.30 15.47
CA ASP A 263 -7.46 6.89 16.40
C ASP A 263 -6.87 5.53 16.01
N LEU A 264 -7.68 4.56 15.55
CA LEU A 264 -7.19 3.27 15.04
C LEU A 264 -6.26 3.45 13.83
N HIS A 265 -6.58 4.37 12.94
CA HIS A 265 -5.75 4.71 11.78
C HIS A 265 -4.69 5.77 12.07
N ARG A 266 -4.56 6.24 13.32
CA ARG A 266 -3.55 7.24 13.73
C ARG A 266 -3.62 8.52 12.88
N THR A 267 -4.85 9.03 12.69
CA THR A 267 -5.12 10.24 11.93
C THR A 267 -6.22 11.06 12.59
N ARG A 268 -6.31 12.33 12.24
CA ARG A 268 -7.42 13.19 12.62
C ARG A 268 -8.46 13.35 11.51
N LYS A 269 -8.08 13.13 10.25
CA LYS A 269 -8.97 13.20 9.08
C LYS A 269 -8.37 12.54 7.85
N TYR A 270 -9.25 12.23 6.91
CA TYR A 270 -8.87 11.82 5.56
C TYR A 270 -8.96 13.02 4.59
N ILE A 271 -8.13 12.98 3.56
CA ILE A 271 -8.14 13.92 2.43
C ILE A 271 -8.23 13.15 1.12
N ARG A 272 -8.65 13.82 0.05
CA ARG A 272 -8.69 13.20 -1.29
C ARG A 272 -7.28 12.92 -1.79
N ALA A 273 -7.10 11.78 -2.44
CA ALA A 273 -5.88 11.45 -3.15
C ALA A 273 -5.79 12.24 -4.46
N ASN A 274 -4.57 12.67 -4.82
CA ASN A 274 -4.24 13.20 -6.13
C ASN A 274 -3.15 12.30 -6.73
N ASP A 275 -3.41 11.64 -7.85
CA ASP A 275 -2.49 10.65 -8.44
C ASP A 275 -1.09 11.21 -8.71
N ALA A 276 -0.96 12.52 -8.97
CA ALA A 276 0.33 13.18 -9.20
C ALA A 276 1.27 13.11 -7.98
N ASP A 277 0.74 12.99 -6.76
CA ASP A 277 1.53 12.98 -5.53
C ASP A 277 2.44 11.74 -5.44
N TRP A 278 2.04 10.62 -6.08
CA TRP A 278 2.83 9.37 -6.07
C TRP A 278 3.91 9.30 -7.16
N LYS A 279 4.01 10.32 -8.03
CA LYS A 279 5.06 10.33 -9.05
C LYS A 279 6.47 10.25 -8.46
N GLY A 280 6.73 10.96 -7.38
CA GLY A 280 8.03 10.90 -6.68
C GLY A 280 8.35 9.51 -6.11
N ILE A 281 7.33 8.76 -5.68
CA ILE A 281 7.49 7.37 -5.21
C ILE A 281 7.82 6.45 -6.39
N GLU A 282 7.14 6.62 -7.52
CA GLU A 282 7.42 5.85 -8.74
C GLU A 282 8.84 6.14 -9.27
N ASP A 283 9.22 7.42 -9.36
CA ASP A 283 10.55 7.83 -9.81
C ASP A 283 11.66 7.26 -8.89
N ALA A 284 11.44 7.28 -7.57
CA ALA A 284 12.36 6.67 -6.60
C ALA A 284 12.48 5.15 -6.80
N ALA A 285 11.37 4.47 -7.10
CA ALA A 285 11.36 3.03 -7.33
C ALA A 285 12.09 2.63 -8.63
N ILE A 286 11.95 3.43 -9.68
CA ILE A 286 12.71 3.28 -10.94
C ILE A 286 14.21 3.51 -10.69
N ALA A 287 14.55 4.61 -10.02
CA ALA A 287 15.95 4.96 -9.70
C ALA A 287 16.63 3.90 -8.81
N ALA A 288 15.88 3.28 -7.90
CA ALA A 288 16.36 2.18 -7.06
C ALA A 288 16.40 0.81 -7.79
N GLY A 289 15.96 0.73 -9.06
CA GLY A 289 15.91 -0.51 -9.85
C GLY A 289 14.86 -1.52 -9.37
N LEU A 290 13.87 -1.09 -8.58
CA LEU A 290 12.84 -1.96 -8.02
C LEU A 290 11.66 -2.19 -8.97
N ILE A 291 11.46 -1.27 -9.92
CA ILE A 291 10.53 -1.40 -11.06
C ILE A 291 11.20 -0.86 -12.32
N LYS A 292 10.67 -1.26 -13.50
CA LYS A 292 11.15 -0.82 -14.83
C LYS A 292 10.28 0.29 -15.39
#